data_8943a2e111dac70ce65631d40472422c
#
_entry.id   8943a2e111dac70ce65631d40472422c
#
_cell.length_a   1.000
_cell.length_b   1.000
_cell.length_c   1.000
_cell.angle_alpha   90.00
_cell.angle_beta   90.00
_cell.angle_gamma   90.00
#
_symmetry.space_group_name_H-M   'P 1'
#
loop_
_entity.id
_entity.type
_entity.pdbx_description
1 polymer ?
#
loop_
_entity_poly.entity_id
_entity_poly.type
_entity_poly.pdbx_seq_one_letter_code
_entity_poly.pdbx_strand_id
1 'polypeptide(L)'
;MKASVCTKRELDEMYSSRPTQGYRTLCPWAYLSPSVWSRMSVIAEFTVPADTLALSETLTATPEMIVEIERVVAHDENRVMPYFWVRGDDYTAFETAVNDDPTVQNVTKLDEYEDGILYRAEWTQNIESLVYAYLETGATIVEATGRSDNWELRMRFDDEQLVTDFREHCMRNEIPFELNRLYHPTEPMAGGQFGLSPKQRTALLAAVEHGYFDIPRAVSMDELADKLGIAQQSLSKLLRRAHRNTVTNVLTVSHPDDDNTA
;
A
#
# COMPACT_ATOMS: atom_id res chain seq x y z
N MET A 1 32.01 -14.32 -8.51
CA MET A 1 31.98 -13.87 -9.92
C MET A 1 31.79 -12.36 -9.92
N LYS A 2 32.71 -11.60 -10.53
CA LYS A 2 32.67 -10.13 -10.51
C LYS A 2 31.63 -9.63 -11.51
N ALA A 3 30.67 -8.82 -11.04
CA ALA A 3 29.75 -8.11 -11.90
C ALA A 3 30.54 -7.05 -12.69
N SER A 4 30.52 -7.12 -14.02
CA SER A 4 31.14 -6.15 -14.92
C SER A 4 30.20 -4.97 -15.07
N VAL A 5 30.61 -3.82 -14.59
CA VAL A 5 29.90 -2.55 -14.76
C VAL A 5 30.18 -2.06 -16.18
N CYS A 6 29.14 -1.93 -16.98
CA CYS A 6 29.20 -1.37 -18.33
C CYS A 6 29.61 0.11 -18.26
N THR A 7 30.64 0.52 -18.99
CA THR A 7 31.16 1.87 -18.97
C THR A 7 30.41 2.79 -19.94
N LYS A 8 30.37 4.09 -19.65
CA LYS A 8 29.72 5.12 -20.46
C LYS A 8 30.15 5.11 -21.94
N ARG A 9 31.38 4.63 -22.22
CA ARG A 9 31.95 4.52 -23.57
C ARG A 9 31.29 3.42 -24.41
N GLU A 10 30.86 2.32 -23.78
CA GLU A 10 30.16 1.23 -24.47
C GLU A 10 28.72 1.59 -24.82
N LEU A 11 28.10 2.50 -24.06
CA LEU A 11 26.78 3.06 -24.36
C LEU A 11 26.82 4.03 -25.55
N ASP A 12 27.85 4.86 -25.66
CA ASP A 12 27.99 5.83 -26.75
C ASP A 12 28.27 5.19 -28.11
N GLU A 13 28.97 4.05 -28.16
CA GLU A 13 29.21 3.28 -29.39
C GLU A 13 27.96 2.56 -29.90
N MET A 14 27.02 2.19 -29.02
CA MET A 14 25.75 1.57 -29.38
C MET A 14 24.74 2.55 -30.02
N TYR A 15 24.90 3.86 -29.77
CA TYR A 15 24.01 4.90 -30.30
C TYR A 15 24.50 5.55 -31.61
N SER A 16 25.71 5.28 -32.05
CA SER A 16 26.37 5.95 -33.19
C SER A 16 26.07 5.34 -34.57
N SER A 17 25.36 4.23 -34.68
CA SER A 17 25.08 3.55 -35.95
C SER A 17 23.57 3.49 -36.25
N ARG A 18 22.98 4.62 -36.68
CA ARG A 18 21.65 4.64 -37.29
C ARG A 18 21.75 5.02 -38.77
N PRO A 19 21.18 4.23 -39.70
CA PRO A 19 20.93 4.69 -41.05
C PRO A 19 19.61 5.48 -41.08
N THR A 20 19.69 6.67 -41.67
CA THR A 20 18.58 7.54 -42.03
C THR A 20 17.78 6.91 -43.16
N GLN A 21 16.51 6.53 -42.97
CA GLN A 21 15.42 6.68 -43.98
C GLN A 21 14.06 6.19 -43.45
N GLY A 22 13.02 7.00 -43.71
CA GLY A 22 11.62 6.55 -43.91
C GLY A 22 10.70 6.72 -42.69
N TYR A 23 10.05 7.89 -42.57
CA TYR A 23 8.89 8.09 -41.69
C TYR A 23 7.72 7.20 -42.14
N ARG A 24 7.42 6.18 -41.35
CA ARG A 24 6.08 5.58 -41.27
C ARG A 24 5.64 5.63 -39.83
N THR A 25 4.58 6.37 -39.59
CA THR A 25 3.83 6.47 -38.32
C THR A 25 3.40 5.06 -37.89
N LEU A 26 4.18 4.42 -37.02
CA LEU A 26 3.80 3.20 -36.34
C LEU A 26 3.72 3.51 -34.85
N CYS A 27 2.61 3.08 -34.24
CA CYS A 27 2.32 3.23 -32.82
C CYS A 27 3.52 2.92 -31.94
N PRO A 28 3.83 3.75 -30.90
CA PRO A 28 4.99 3.55 -30.03
C PRO A 28 4.97 2.27 -29.18
N TRP A 29 3.86 1.54 -29.20
CA TRP A 29 3.60 0.39 -28.33
C TRP A 29 4.10 -0.96 -28.86
N ALA A 30 4.62 -1.02 -30.09
CA ALA A 30 4.95 -2.30 -30.76
C ALA A 30 6.38 -2.84 -30.48
N TYR A 31 7.19 -2.16 -29.67
CA TYR A 31 8.59 -2.54 -29.40
C TYR A 31 8.94 -2.78 -27.93
N LEU A 32 7.97 -2.96 -27.07
CA LEU A 32 8.28 -3.50 -25.73
C LEU A 32 8.36 -5.02 -25.85
N SER A 33 9.60 -5.54 -25.77
CA SER A 33 9.82 -6.98 -25.73
C SER A 33 9.09 -7.60 -24.53
N PRO A 34 8.63 -8.87 -24.60
CA PRO A 34 7.97 -9.54 -23.48
C PRO A 34 8.75 -9.50 -22.17
N SER A 35 10.07 -9.33 -22.23
CA SER A 35 10.96 -9.23 -21.06
C SER A 35 10.83 -7.93 -20.25
N VAL A 36 10.15 -6.89 -20.77
CA VAL A 36 9.95 -5.63 -20.04
C VAL A 36 8.77 -5.74 -19.07
N TRP A 37 7.78 -6.59 -19.37
CA TRP A 37 6.62 -6.83 -18.49
C TRP A 37 6.98 -7.66 -17.26
N SER A 38 8.05 -8.44 -17.30
CA SER A 38 8.49 -9.30 -16.18
C SER A 38 9.17 -8.55 -15.03
N ARG A 39 9.30 -7.21 -15.10
CA ARG A 39 9.91 -6.36 -14.06
C ARG A 39 8.99 -5.24 -13.57
N MET A 40 7.69 -5.40 -13.69
CA MET A 40 6.76 -4.46 -13.09
C MET A 40 6.43 -4.92 -11.67
N SER A 41 6.60 -4.02 -10.70
CA SER A 41 6.22 -4.32 -9.33
C SER A 41 4.75 -4.69 -9.24
N VAL A 42 4.44 -5.60 -8.33
CA VAL A 42 3.11 -6.13 -8.08
C VAL A 42 2.71 -5.79 -6.65
N ILE A 43 1.45 -5.44 -6.47
CA ILE A 43 0.84 -5.32 -5.14
C ILE A 43 -0.03 -6.55 -4.94
N ALA A 44 0.14 -7.19 -3.78
CA ALA A 44 -0.71 -8.27 -3.33
C ALA A 44 -1.33 -7.91 -1.96
N GLU A 45 -2.60 -8.16 -1.82
CA GLU A 45 -3.37 -7.97 -0.60
C GLU A 45 -3.71 -9.36 -0.03
N PHE A 46 -3.35 -9.58 1.22
CA PHE A 46 -3.50 -10.86 1.90
C PHE A 46 -4.27 -10.68 3.21
N THR A 47 -5.06 -11.67 3.58
CA THR A 47 -5.53 -11.87 4.95
C THR A 47 -4.77 -13.03 5.55
N VAL A 48 -4.25 -12.84 6.76
CA VAL A 48 -3.58 -13.88 7.53
C VAL A 48 -4.18 -13.92 8.95
N PRO A 49 -4.29 -15.08 9.59
CA PRO A 49 -4.69 -15.17 10.99
C PRO A 49 -3.76 -14.36 11.90
N ALA A 50 -4.30 -13.81 12.97
CA ALA A 50 -3.56 -12.97 13.89
C ALA A 50 -2.36 -13.68 14.53
N ASP A 51 -2.43 -14.99 14.72
CA ASP A 51 -1.36 -15.82 15.30
C ASP A 51 -0.15 -16.02 14.37
N THR A 52 -0.26 -15.63 13.11
CA THR A 52 0.86 -15.65 12.16
C THR A 52 1.74 -14.40 12.22
N LEU A 53 1.25 -13.34 12.87
CA LEU A 53 2.00 -12.09 13.07
C LEU A 53 2.06 -11.79 14.59
N ALA A 54 2.10 -10.55 14.99
CA ALA A 54 2.09 -10.13 16.40
C ALA A 54 0.70 -9.74 16.89
N LEU A 55 0.54 -9.57 18.18
CA LEU A 55 -0.64 -9.06 18.86
C LEU A 55 -1.87 -9.98 18.74
N SER A 56 -1.67 -11.28 18.54
CA SER A 56 -2.75 -12.25 18.41
C SER A 56 -3.69 -12.28 19.62
N GLU A 57 -3.12 -12.37 20.82
CA GLU A 57 -3.91 -12.39 22.05
C GLU A 57 -4.61 -11.05 22.29
N THR A 58 -3.91 -9.95 21.99
CA THR A 58 -4.44 -8.58 22.09
C THR A 58 -5.64 -8.36 21.17
N LEU A 59 -5.48 -8.68 19.86
CA LEU A 59 -6.55 -8.51 18.88
C LEU A 59 -7.76 -9.37 19.20
N THR A 60 -7.56 -10.61 19.66
CA THR A 60 -8.65 -11.50 20.05
C THR A 60 -9.37 -10.99 21.30
N ALA A 61 -8.65 -10.44 22.28
CA ALA A 61 -9.24 -9.91 23.51
C ALA A 61 -9.97 -8.57 23.29
N THR A 62 -9.59 -7.82 22.23
CA THR A 62 -10.18 -6.51 21.94
C THR A 62 -10.64 -6.40 20.46
N PRO A 63 -11.67 -7.16 20.06
CA PRO A 63 -12.06 -7.33 18.65
C PRO A 63 -12.56 -6.04 17.98
N GLU A 64 -13.03 -5.05 18.75
CA GLU A 64 -13.49 -3.75 18.25
C GLU A 64 -12.34 -2.74 18.05
N MET A 65 -11.13 -3.10 18.55
CA MET A 65 -9.96 -2.25 18.35
C MET A 65 -9.30 -2.56 17.00
N ILE A 66 -8.77 -1.51 16.39
CA ILE A 66 -8.04 -1.59 15.11
C ILE A 66 -6.60 -1.21 15.37
N VAL A 67 -5.68 -2.04 14.93
CA VAL A 67 -4.23 -1.79 15.00
C VAL A 67 -3.69 -1.57 13.61
N GLU A 68 -3.11 -0.41 13.33
CA GLU A 68 -2.50 -0.07 12.04
C GLU A 68 -1.00 0.12 12.20
N ILE A 69 -0.19 -0.70 11.55
CA ILE A 69 1.27 -0.54 11.57
C ILE A 69 1.66 0.70 10.74
N GLU A 70 2.17 1.72 11.40
CA GLU A 70 2.68 2.91 10.71
C GLU A 70 4.05 2.64 10.10
N ARG A 71 4.95 2.05 10.88
CA ARG A 71 6.32 1.78 10.46
C ARG A 71 6.94 0.66 11.30
N VAL A 72 7.73 -0.15 10.63
CA VAL A 72 8.59 -1.14 11.29
C VAL A 72 10.03 -0.67 11.16
N VAL A 73 10.73 -0.52 12.29
CA VAL A 73 12.13 -0.11 12.34
C VAL A 73 12.97 -1.28 12.84
N ALA A 74 13.87 -1.78 12.02
CA ALA A 74 14.88 -2.73 12.45
C ALA A 74 16.07 -1.96 13.08
N HIS A 75 16.35 -2.17 14.34
CA HIS A 75 17.47 -1.52 15.05
C HIS A 75 18.77 -2.33 14.93
N ASP A 76 18.62 -3.65 14.90
CA ASP A 76 19.68 -4.64 14.66
C ASP A 76 19.03 -5.93 14.11
N GLU A 77 19.83 -6.97 13.84
CA GLU A 77 19.37 -8.24 13.26
C GLU A 77 18.30 -8.97 14.10
N ASN A 78 18.14 -8.61 15.40
CA ASN A 78 17.26 -9.28 16.34
C ASN A 78 16.23 -8.36 16.99
N ARG A 79 16.15 -7.08 16.59
CA ARG A 79 15.31 -6.10 17.26
C ARG A 79 14.45 -5.34 16.27
N VAL A 80 13.22 -5.79 16.17
CA VAL A 80 12.20 -5.17 15.31
C VAL A 80 11.24 -4.37 16.19
N MET A 81 11.16 -3.08 15.92
CA MET A 81 10.33 -2.13 16.69
C MET A 81 9.23 -1.56 15.80
N PRO A 82 7.99 -2.04 15.90
CA PRO A 82 6.87 -1.43 15.23
C PRO A 82 6.44 -0.16 15.96
N TYR A 83 6.04 0.83 15.15
CA TYR A 83 5.19 1.94 15.55
C TYR A 83 3.81 1.64 14.98
N PHE A 84 2.79 1.72 15.81
CA PHE A 84 1.44 1.39 15.39
C PHE A 84 0.39 2.27 16.05
N TRP A 85 -0.60 2.62 15.26
CA TRP A 85 -1.80 3.31 15.71
C TRP A 85 -2.82 2.30 16.22
N VAL A 86 -3.49 2.67 17.29
CA VAL A 86 -4.61 1.91 17.84
C VAL A 86 -5.83 2.81 17.83
N ARG A 87 -6.91 2.32 17.27
CA ARG A 87 -8.20 3.02 17.21
C ARG A 87 -9.30 2.15 17.79
N GLY A 88 -10.29 2.77 18.42
CA GLY A 88 -11.44 2.12 19.02
C GLY A 88 -11.85 2.82 20.31
N ASP A 89 -12.76 2.21 21.06
CA ASP A 89 -13.39 2.86 22.21
C ASP A 89 -12.82 2.41 23.57
N ASP A 90 -12.16 1.23 23.66
CA ASP A 90 -11.68 0.68 24.93
C ASP A 90 -10.17 0.52 24.98
N TYR A 91 -9.48 1.64 25.08
CA TYR A 91 -8.00 1.67 25.23
C TYR A 91 -7.52 1.02 26.52
N THR A 92 -8.33 1.01 27.58
CA THR A 92 -7.94 0.38 28.85
C THR A 92 -7.86 -1.15 28.71
N ALA A 93 -8.84 -1.75 28.04
CA ALA A 93 -8.81 -3.17 27.73
C ALA A 93 -7.63 -3.50 26.79
N PHE A 94 -7.40 -2.66 25.78
CA PHE A 94 -6.25 -2.82 24.87
C PHE A 94 -4.91 -2.77 25.61
N GLU A 95 -4.68 -1.76 26.45
CA GLU A 95 -3.44 -1.61 27.22
C GLU A 95 -3.22 -2.78 28.18
N THR A 96 -4.28 -3.34 28.75
CA THR A 96 -4.19 -4.54 29.57
C THR A 96 -3.80 -5.75 28.73
N ALA A 97 -4.48 -5.98 27.62
CA ALA A 97 -4.22 -7.13 26.75
C ALA A 97 -2.83 -7.09 26.12
N VAL A 98 -2.38 -5.92 25.63
CA VAL A 98 -1.07 -5.78 24.98
C VAL A 98 0.11 -5.95 25.93
N ASN A 99 -0.06 -5.65 27.20
CA ASN A 99 0.99 -5.87 28.20
C ASN A 99 1.16 -7.35 28.57
N ASP A 100 0.10 -8.14 28.41
CA ASP A 100 0.12 -9.58 28.67
C ASP A 100 0.44 -10.41 27.39
N ASP A 101 0.46 -9.78 26.21
CA ASP A 101 0.69 -10.44 24.93
C ASP A 101 2.16 -10.88 24.77
N PRO A 102 2.42 -12.20 24.60
CA PRO A 102 3.78 -12.73 24.55
C PRO A 102 4.55 -12.37 23.28
N THR A 103 3.88 -11.85 22.28
CA THR A 103 4.49 -11.49 20.97
C THR A 103 5.13 -10.10 20.98
N VAL A 104 4.84 -9.29 22.00
CA VAL A 104 5.38 -7.93 22.13
C VAL A 104 5.92 -7.68 23.53
N GLN A 105 6.86 -6.75 23.64
CA GLN A 105 7.42 -6.28 24.90
C GLN A 105 7.77 -4.80 24.81
N ASN A 106 8.03 -4.17 25.96
CA ASN A 106 8.43 -2.76 26.05
C ASN A 106 7.44 -1.80 25.36
N VAL A 107 6.14 -2.10 25.47
CA VAL A 107 5.07 -1.28 24.90
C VAL A 107 5.10 0.10 25.57
N THR A 108 5.11 1.14 24.74
CA THR A 108 5.19 2.53 25.18
C THR A 108 4.19 3.35 24.40
N LYS A 109 3.29 4.02 25.10
CA LYS A 109 2.40 5.06 24.55
C LYS A 109 3.23 6.29 24.22
N LEU A 110 3.11 6.80 22.99
CA LEU A 110 3.86 7.95 22.49
C LEU A 110 2.99 9.19 22.37
N ASP A 111 1.98 9.12 21.53
CA ASP A 111 1.10 10.23 21.22
C ASP A 111 -0.37 9.80 21.37
N GLU A 112 -1.21 10.72 21.81
CA GLU A 112 -2.65 10.52 21.99
C GLU A 112 -3.42 11.62 21.26
N TYR A 113 -4.36 11.21 20.40
CA TYR A 113 -5.25 12.06 19.64
C TYR A 113 -6.70 11.64 19.87
N GLU A 114 -7.63 12.45 19.41
CA GLU A 114 -9.07 12.17 19.52
C GLU A 114 -9.45 10.84 18.83
N ASP A 115 -8.81 10.53 17.70
CA ASP A 115 -9.14 9.39 16.86
C ASP A 115 -8.21 8.18 17.02
N GLY A 116 -7.21 8.23 17.92
CA GLY A 116 -6.28 7.12 18.07
C GLY A 116 -5.06 7.43 18.93
N ILE A 117 -4.40 6.37 19.35
CA ILE A 117 -3.18 6.42 20.18
C ILE A 117 -2.05 5.74 19.43
N LEU A 118 -0.90 6.41 19.37
CA LEU A 118 0.34 5.85 18.82
C LEU A 118 1.12 5.13 19.90
N TYR A 119 1.44 3.88 19.63
CA TYR A 119 2.31 3.06 20.46
C TYR A 119 3.59 2.68 19.72
N ARG A 120 4.61 2.39 20.49
CA ARG A 120 5.82 1.70 20.07
C ARG A 120 5.98 0.46 20.92
N ALA A 121 6.33 -0.65 20.32
CA ALA A 121 6.67 -1.88 21.01
C ALA A 121 7.97 -2.49 20.46
N GLU A 122 8.43 -3.56 21.05
CA GLU A 122 9.45 -4.44 20.51
C GLU A 122 8.78 -5.80 20.25
N TRP A 123 8.96 -6.34 19.06
CA TRP A 123 8.53 -7.71 18.78
C TRP A 123 9.45 -8.72 19.46
N THR A 124 8.86 -9.77 19.99
CA THR A 124 9.62 -10.89 20.52
C THR A 124 10.01 -11.85 19.40
N GLN A 125 10.93 -12.78 19.66
CA GLN A 125 11.48 -13.70 18.66
C GLN A 125 10.46 -14.71 18.08
N ASN A 126 9.23 -14.76 18.58
CA ASN A 126 8.21 -15.72 18.13
C ASN A 126 7.49 -15.33 16.82
N ILE A 127 7.85 -14.18 16.22
CA ILE A 127 7.21 -13.66 14.99
C ILE A 127 7.99 -14.10 13.72
N GLU A 128 8.92 -15.02 13.85
CA GLU A 128 9.94 -15.29 12.83
C GLU A 128 9.38 -15.77 11.49
N SER A 129 8.27 -16.51 11.44
CA SER A 129 7.89 -17.23 10.21
C SER A 129 7.40 -16.33 9.08
N LEU A 130 6.47 -15.40 9.33
CA LEU A 130 5.96 -14.50 8.30
C LEU A 130 6.94 -13.37 7.99
N VAL A 131 7.62 -12.84 9.03
CA VAL A 131 8.65 -11.81 8.88
C VAL A 131 9.81 -12.33 8.02
N TYR A 132 10.25 -13.57 8.23
CA TYR A 132 11.25 -14.20 7.36
C TYR A 132 10.76 -14.39 5.92
N ALA A 133 9.48 -14.77 5.73
CA ALA A 133 8.93 -14.97 4.40
C ALA A 133 9.03 -13.69 3.55
N TYR A 134 8.69 -12.52 4.08
CA TYR A 134 8.82 -11.29 3.31
C TYR A 134 10.26 -10.80 3.16
N LEU A 135 11.13 -11.02 4.17
CA LEU A 135 12.54 -10.64 4.08
C LEU A 135 13.28 -11.49 3.03
N GLU A 136 13.06 -12.82 3.01
CA GLU A 136 13.67 -13.70 2.03
C GLU A 136 13.21 -13.44 0.59
N THR A 137 11.95 -13.07 0.41
CA THR A 137 11.39 -12.77 -0.91
C THR A 137 11.61 -11.32 -1.35
N GLY A 138 12.21 -10.47 -0.49
CA GLY A 138 12.43 -9.06 -0.80
C GLY A 138 11.13 -8.24 -0.92
N ALA A 139 10.02 -8.77 -0.40
CA ALA A 139 8.75 -8.06 -0.36
C ALA A 139 8.80 -6.89 0.61
N THR A 140 8.01 -5.86 0.35
CA THR A 140 7.85 -4.71 1.24
C THR A 140 6.43 -4.63 1.74
N ILE A 141 6.22 -4.64 3.04
CA ILE A 141 4.91 -4.35 3.63
C ILE A 141 4.62 -2.87 3.42
N VAL A 142 3.55 -2.58 2.69
CA VAL A 142 3.06 -1.23 2.40
C VAL A 142 2.08 -0.79 3.46
N GLU A 143 1.25 -1.73 3.93
CA GLU A 143 0.22 -1.50 4.93
C GLU A 143 -0.06 -2.80 5.66
N ALA A 144 -0.32 -2.71 6.96
CA ALA A 144 -0.73 -3.84 7.79
C ALA A 144 -1.75 -3.35 8.81
N THR A 145 -2.95 -3.95 8.78
CA THR A 145 -4.06 -3.62 9.67
C THR A 145 -4.52 -4.88 10.38
N GLY A 146 -4.47 -4.86 11.71
CA GLY A 146 -4.92 -5.93 12.59
C GLY A 146 -6.30 -5.64 13.17
N ARG A 147 -7.20 -6.60 13.12
CA ARG A 147 -8.53 -6.51 13.70
C ARG A 147 -9.07 -7.89 14.05
N SER A 148 -9.70 -8.01 15.21
CA SER A 148 -10.26 -9.28 15.69
C SER A 148 -9.23 -10.40 15.71
N ASP A 149 -9.35 -11.34 14.80
CA ASP A 149 -8.51 -12.53 14.68
C ASP A 149 -7.64 -12.57 13.41
N ASN A 150 -7.56 -11.44 12.70
CA ASN A 150 -6.87 -11.39 11.41
C ASN A 150 -6.00 -10.15 11.24
N TRP A 151 -4.99 -10.28 10.38
CA TRP A 151 -4.24 -9.20 9.79
C TRP A 151 -4.55 -9.09 8.30
N GLU A 152 -4.83 -7.89 7.85
CA GLU A 152 -4.86 -7.53 6.43
C GLU A 152 -3.52 -6.91 6.06
N LEU A 153 -2.84 -7.50 5.09
CA LEU A 153 -1.51 -7.09 4.66
C LEU A 153 -1.55 -6.65 3.20
N ARG A 154 -1.04 -5.47 2.92
CA ARG A 154 -0.76 -5.02 1.57
C ARG A 154 0.74 -5.02 1.35
N MET A 155 1.20 -5.84 0.43
CA MET A 155 2.62 -6.06 0.17
C MET A 155 2.98 -5.73 -1.26
N ARG A 156 4.16 -5.16 -1.45
CA ARG A 156 4.75 -4.91 -2.76
C ARG A 156 5.85 -5.91 -3.03
N PHE A 157 5.84 -6.46 -4.22
CA PHE A 157 6.89 -7.33 -4.76
C PHE A 157 7.48 -6.68 -6.02
N ASP A 158 8.77 -6.90 -6.26
CA ASP A 158 9.45 -6.34 -7.43
C ASP A 158 8.96 -6.95 -8.75
N ASP A 159 8.46 -8.20 -8.70
CA ASP A 159 7.84 -8.90 -9.83
C ASP A 159 6.86 -10.01 -9.38
N GLU A 160 6.12 -10.61 -10.32
CA GLU A 160 5.16 -11.69 -10.04
C GLU A 160 5.80 -13.00 -9.58
N GLN A 161 7.06 -13.25 -9.94
CA GLN A 161 7.74 -14.46 -9.51
C GLN A 161 7.93 -14.46 -8.00
N LEU A 162 8.28 -13.32 -7.42
CA LEU A 162 8.44 -13.18 -5.97
C LEU A 162 7.14 -13.41 -5.21
N VAL A 163 5.97 -13.10 -5.79
CA VAL A 163 4.67 -13.46 -5.19
C VAL A 163 4.50 -14.98 -5.16
N THR A 164 4.92 -15.66 -6.24
CA THR A 164 4.88 -17.12 -6.31
C THR A 164 5.83 -17.74 -5.28
N ASP A 165 7.05 -17.21 -5.18
CA ASP A 165 8.06 -17.67 -4.21
C ASP A 165 7.58 -17.47 -2.76
N PHE A 166 6.96 -16.33 -2.47
CA PHE A 166 6.32 -16.03 -1.18
C PHE A 166 5.22 -17.04 -0.85
N ARG A 167 4.33 -17.30 -1.81
CA ARG A 167 3.26 -18.29 -1.65
C ARG A 167 3.84 -19.68 -1.37
N GLU A 168 4.85 -20.11 -2.13
CA GLU A 168 5.48 -21.41 -1.92
C GLU A 168 6.19 -21.49 -0.56
N HIS A 169 6.79 -20.40 -0.09
CA HIS A 169 7.38 -20.31 1.24
C HIS A 169 6.30 -20.50 2.31
N CYS A 170 5.20 -19.76 2.23
CA CYS A 170 4.08 -19.90 3.18
C CYS A 170 3.53 -21.33 3.19
N MET A 171 3.32 -21.93 2.03
CA MET A 171 2.82 -23.32 1.94
C MET A 171 3.79 -24.34 2.55
N ARG A 172 5.10 -24.19 2.33
CA ARG A 172 6.13 -25.09 2.89
C ARG A 172 6.25 -25.00 4.40
N ASN A 173 5.98 -23.83 4.96
CA ASN A 173 6.08 -23.56 6.39
C ASN A 173 4.70 -23.61 7.11
N GLU A 174 3.68 -24.10 6.41
CA GLU A 174 2.32 -24.22 6.95
C GLU A 174 1.75 -22.89 7.50
N ILE A 175 2.16 -21.75 6.90
CA ILE A 175 1.65 -20.41 7.22
C ILE A 175 0.34 -20.23 6.47
N PRO A 176 -0.80 -20.14 7.15
CA PRO A 176 -2.08 -19.92 6.50
C PRO A 176 -2.14 -18.47 5.97
N PHE A 177 -2.64 -18.30 4.75
CA PHE A 177 -2.93 -16.98 4.18
C PHE A 177 -4.02 -17.10 3.11
N GLU A 178 -4.75 -16.01 2.93
CA GLU A 178 -5.69 -15.85 1.82
C GLU A 178 -5.23 -14.69 0.94
N LEU A 179 -5.06 -14.94 -0.36
CA LEU A 179 -4.76 -13.91 -1.34
C LEU A 179 -6.07 -13.28 -1.81
N ASN A 180 -6.35 -12.07 -1.35
CA ASN A 180 -7.59 -11.34 -1.67
C ASN A 180 -7.49 -10.66 -3.03
N ARG A 181 -6.31 -10.08 -3.33
CA ARG A 181 -6.13 -9.29 -4.56
C ARG A 181 -4.68 -9.29 -5.03
N LEU A 182 -4.50 -9.29 -6.36
CA LEU A 182 -3.20 -9.14 -7.03
C LEU A 182 -3.36 -8.15 -8.17
N TYR A 183 -2.50 -7.12 -8.21
CA TYR A 183 -2.57 -6.12 -9.28
C TYR A 183 -1.23 -5.41 -9.50
N HIS A 184 -1.03 -4.94 -10.73
CA HIS A 184 0.08 -4.05 -11.05
C HIS A 184 -0.32 -2.61 -10.74
N PRO A 185 0.50 -1.85 -10.00
CA PRO A 185 0.26 -0.42 -9.82
C PRO A 185 0.42 0.27 -11.19
N THR A 186 -0.68 0.79 -11.71
CA THR A 186 -0.71 1.49 -13.01
C THR A 186 -0.13 2.89 -12.94
N GLU A 187 0.15 3.39 -11.74
CA GLU A 187 0.63 4.75 -11.49
C GLU A 187 1.63 4.78 -10.32
N PRO A 188 2.57 5.76 -10.29
CA PRO A 188 3.49 5.91 -9.16
C PRO A 188 2.71 6.12 -7.86
N MET A 189 2.88 5.22 -6.88
CA MET A 189 2.14 5.28 -5.60
C MET A 189 2.48 6.49 -4.73
N ALA A 190 3.49 7.29 -5.06
CA ALA A 190 3.77 8.56 -4.38
C ALA A 190 2.60 9.58 -4.46
N GLY A 191 1.54 9.28 -5.21
CA GLY A 191 0.27 10.00 -5.26
C GLY A 191 -0.94 9.09 -5.46
N GLY A 192 -0.75 7.76 -5.56
CA GLY A 192 -1.79 6.75 -5.76
C GLY A 192 -2.40 6.17 -4.49
N GLN A 193 -2.00 6.70 -3.34
CA GLN A 193 -2.46 6.30 -2.01
C GLN A 193 -4.00 6.31 -1.85
N PHE A 194 -4.69 7.04 -2.72
CA PHE A 194 -6.15 7.23 -2.66
C PHE A 194 -6.89 6.60 -3.86
N GLY A 195 -6.24 5.74 -4.67
CA GLY A 195 -6.85 5.12 -5.86
C GLY A 195 -7.26 6.12 -6.94
N LEU A 196 -6.61 7.29 -6.99
CA LEU A 196 -6.91 8.36 -7.94
C LEU A 196 -6.06 8.24 -9.20
N SER A 197 -6.69 8.32 -10.37
CA SER A 197 -5.97 8.54 -11.62
C SER A 197 -5.31 9.94 -11.66
N PRO A 198 -4.25 10.17 -12.47
CA PRO A 198 -3.62 11.49 -12.60
C PRO A 198 -4.63 12.59 -12.91
N LYS A 199 -5.57 12.32 -13.83
CA LYS A 199 -6.62 13.28 -14.17
C LYS A 199 -7.56 13.58 -13.01
N GLN A 200 -7.91 12.55 -12.21
CA GLN A 200 -8.75 12.72 -11.02
C GLN A 200 -8.01 13.53 -9.96
N ARG A 201 -6.74 13.20 -9.71
CA ARG A 201 -5.90 13.93 -8.75
C ARG A 201 -5.74 15.38 -9.15
N THR A 202 -5.41 15.67 -10.41
CA THR A 202 -5.31 17.05 -10.93
C THR A 202 -6.61 17.81 -10.75
N ALA A 203 -7.76 17.21 -11.05
CA ALA A 203 -9.06 17.85 -10.90
C ALA A 203 -9.40 18.16 -9.44
N LEU A 204 -9.12 17.24 -8.50
CA LEU A 204 -9.33 17.45 -7.07
C LEU A 204 -8.42 18.55 -6.52
N LEU A 205 -7.12 18.52 -6.84
CA LEU A 205 -6.18 19.54 -6.40
C LEU A 205 -6.57 20.92 -6.92
N ALA A 206 -6.93 21.04 -8.21
CA ALA A 206 -7.40 22.29 -8.77
C ALA A 206 -8.71 22.78 -8.10
N ALA A 207 -9.60 21.87 -7.74
CA ALA A 207 -10.83 22.21 -7.04
C ALA A 207 -10.56 22.77 -5.62
N VAL A 208 -9.58 22.20 -4.91
CA VAL A 208 -9.12 22.73 -3.61
C VAL A 208 -8.43 24.07 -3.80
N GLU A 209 -7.44 24.15 -4.70
CA GLU A 209 -6.61 25.34 -4.93
C GLU A 209 -7.42 26.57 -5.35
N HIS A 210 -8.49 26.35 -6.12
CA HIS A 210 -9.37 27.44 -6.55
C HIS A 210 -10.59 27.67 -5.66
N GLY A 211 -10.68 27.01 -4.51
CA GLY A 211 -11.74 27.22 -3.53
C GLY A 211 -13.11 26.72 -3.97
N TYR A 212 -13.17 25.71 -4.82
CA TYR A 212 -14.43 25.09 -5.23
C TYR A 212 -15.17 24.42 -4.06
N PHE A 213 -14.41 23.91 -3.08
CA PHE A 213 -14.95 23.27 -1.87
C PHE A 213 -15.13 24.24 -0.70
N ASP A 214 -14.75 25.49 -0.86
CA ASP A 214 -14.89 26.50 0.20
C ASP A 214 -16.37 26.85 0.47
N ILE A 215 -16.64 27.39 1.65
CA ILE A 215 -17.96 27.89 2.05
C ILE A 215 -17.83 29.37 2.48
N PRO A 216 -18.30 30.31 1.67
CA PRO A 216 -18.89 30.18 0.32
C PRO A 216 -17.87 29.79 -0.74
N ARG A 217 -18.31 29.14 -1.82
CA ARG A 217 -17.42 28.75 -2.93
C ARG A 217 -16.78 29.97 -3.59
N ALA A 218 -15.47 29.89 -3.84
CA ALA A 218 -14.75 30.92 -4.57
C ALA A 218 -14.89 30.81 -6.10
N VAL A 219 -15.16 29.59 -6.62
CA VAL A 219 -15.41 29.34 -8.05
C VAL A 219 -16.57 28.38 -8.26
N SER A 220 -17.27 28.56 -9.37
CA SER A 220 -18.31 27.64 -9.84
C SER A 220 -17.70 26.42 -10.56
N MET A 221 -18.53 25.40 -10.81
CA MET A 221 -18.12 24.23 -11.61
C MET A 221 -17.75 24.60 -13.04
N ASP A 222 -18.43 25.58 -13.66
CA ASP A 222 -18.16 26.05 -15.01
C ASP A 222 -16.80 26.75 -15.07
N GLU A 223 -16.56 27.71 -14.17
CA GLU A 223 -15.28 28.42 -14.09
C GLU A 223 -14.09 27.48 -13.84
N LEU A 224 -14.27 26.46 -13.01
CA LEU A 224 -13.23 25.46 -12.76
C LEU A 224 -13.00 24.58 -13.99
N ALA A 225 -14.05 24.21 -14.73
CA ALA A 225 -13.96 23.46 -15.95
C ALA A 225 -13.21 24.23 -17.06
N ASP A 226 -13.53 25.52 -17.18
CA ASP A 226 -12.84 26.43 -18.12
C ASP A 226 -11.34 26.54 -17.79
N LYS A 227 -10.99 26.70 -16.51
CA LYS A 227 -9.58 26.71 -16.06
C LYS A 227 -8.82 25.44 -16.41
N LEU A 228 -9.49 24.29 -16.37
CA LEU A 228 -8.91 22.98 -16.70
C LEU A 228 -8.99 22.64 -18.19
N GLY A 229 -9.65 23.47 -19.00
CA GLY A 229 -9.82 23.26 -20.44
C GLY A 229 -10.67 22.02 -20.78
N ILE A 230 -11.64 21.66 -19.94
CA ILE A 230 -12.52 20.51 -20.13
C ILE A 230 -13.99 20.90 -20.00
N ALA A 231 -14.90 20.11 -20.58
CA ALA A 231 -16.33 20.35 -20.43
C ALA A 231 -16.77 20.15 -18.96
N GLN A 232 -17.70 21.00 -18.47
CA GLN A 232 -18.28 20.96 -17.13
C GLN A 232 -18.80 19.57 -16.74
N GLN A 233 -19.47 18.88 -17.68
CA GLN A 233 -19.99 17.53 -17.46
C GLN A 233 -18.84 16.50 -17.25
N SER A 234 -17.71 16.69 -17.95
CA SER A 234 -16.53 15.85 -17.79
C SER A 234 -15.89 16.08 -16.44
N LEU A 235 -15.73 17.34 -16.02
CA LEU A 235 -15.23 17.69 -14.68
C LEU A 235 -16.11 17.11 -13.56
N SER A 236 -17.44 17.26 -13.69
CA SER A 236 -18.40 16.71 -12.73
C SER A 236 -18.25 15.20 -12.54
N LYS A 237 -18.15 14.45 -13.66
CA LYS A 237 -17.91 13.00 -13.61
C LYS A 237 -16.55 12.65 -13.01
N LEU A 238 -15.52 13.45 -13.35
CA LEU A 238 -14.16 13.24 -12.85
C LEU A 238 -14.07 13.43 -11.35
N LEU A 239 -14.60 14.54 -10.82
CA LEU A 239 -14.64 14.83 -9.38
C LEU A 239 -15.48 13.79 -8.62
N ARG A 240 -16.64 13.39 -9.16
CA ARG A 240 -17.48 12.36 -8.50
C ARG A 240 -16.77 11.02 -8.38
N ARG A 241 -16.08 10.58 -9.45
CA ARG A 241 -15.28 9.35 -9.42
C ARG A 241 -14.08 9.48 -8.47
N ALA A 242 -13.44 10.65 -8.48
CA ALA A 242 -12.32 10.93 -7.60
C ALA A 242 -12.74 10.88 -6.13
N HIS A 243 -13.83 11.54 -5.76
CA HIS A 243 -14.38 11.46 -4.39
C HIS A 243 -14.71 10.02 -3.99
N ARG A 244 -15.44 9.27 -4.87
CA ARG A 244 -15.74 7.86 -4.58
C ARG A 244 -14.46 7.08 -4.30
N ASN A 245 -13.45 7.19 -5.19
CA ASN A 245 -12.20 6.46 -5.03
C ASN A 245 -11.48 6.85 -3.74
N THR A 246 -11.41 8.15 -3.44
CA THR A 246 -10.80 8.63 -2.19
C THR A 246 -11.54 8.08 -0.98
N VAL A 247 -12.85 8.21 -0.93
CA VAL A 247 -13.68 7.72 0.19
C VAL A 247 -13.50 6.22 0.36
N THR A 248 -13.61 5.44 -0.75
CA THR A 248 -13.46 3.99 -0.70
C THR A 248 -12.05 3.58 -0.21
N ASN A 249 -10.99 4.25 -0.69
CA ASN A 249 -9.62 3.86 -0.33
C ASN A 249 -9.11 4.45 1.00
N VAL A 250 -9.81 5.43 1.57
CA VAL A 250 -9.41 6.08 2.83
C VAL A 250 -10.32 5.65 3.98
N LEU A 251 -11.62 5.51 3.72
CA LEU A 251 -12.61 5.31 4.78
C LEU A 251 -13.20 3.89 4.82
N THR A 252 -13.14 3.14 3.72
CA THR A 252 -13.52 1.73 3.74
C THR A 252 -12.24 0.89 3.79
N VAL A 253 -11.84 0.47 4.97
CA VAL A 253 -11.10 -0.79 5.12
C VAL A 253 -12.08 -1.84 4.62
N SER A 254 -11.78 -2.44 3.45
CA SER A 254 -12.71 -3.34 2.76
C SER A 254 -13.11 -4.48 3.68
N HIS A 255 -14.38 -4.51 4.08
CA HIS A 255 -14.93 -5.68 4.71
C HIS A 255 -15.25 -6.70 3.60
N PRO A 256 -14.85 -7.98 3.72
CA PRO A 256 -15.16 -9.01 2.73
C PRO A 256 -16.67 -9.25 2.53
N ASP A 257 -17.50 -8.78 3.44
CA ASP A 257 -18.96 -9.03 3.44
C ASP A 257 -19.79 -8.00 2.65
N ASP A 258 -19.20 -6.91 2.14
CA ASP A 258 -19.97 -5.84 1.47
C ASP A 258 -20.25 -6.11 -0.02
N ASP A 259 -19.73 -7.18 -0.62
CA ASP A 259 -19.93 -7.51 -2.04
C ASP A 259 -21.16 -8.41 -2.33
N ASN A 260 -21.98 -8.73 -1.33
CA ASN A 260 -23.11 -9.67 -1.50
C ASN A 260 -24.51 -9.04 -1.43
N THR A 261 -24.64 -7.73 -1.72
CA THR A 261 -25.97 -7.10 -1.89
C THR A 261 -25.99 -6.16 -3.09
N ALA A 262 -26.13 -6.74 -4.29
CA ALA A 262 -26.70 -6.06 -5.45
C ALA A 262 -27.29 -7.10 -6.43
#